data_ffdb3fb69ef067a8367db8d7b690ca31
#
_entry.id   ffdb3fb69ef067a8367db8d7b690ca31
#
_cell.length_a   1.000
_cell.length_b   1.000
_cell.length_c   1.000
_cell.angle_alpha   90.00
_cell.angle_beta   90.00
_cell.angle_gamma   90.00
#
_symmetry.space_group_name_H-M   'P 1'
#
loop_
_entity.id
_entity.type
_entity.pdbx_description
1 polymer ?
#
loop_
_entity_poly.entity_id
_entity_poly.type
_entity_poly.pdbx_seq_one_letter_code
_entity_poly.pdbx_strand_id
1 'polypeptide(L)'
;MYCDVLVALRNSTRDNSIIFAKNSDRDMNECQQIRYFPHLIHKEKLIKCTFIEILQVSETYEVLLFCPYWLWGAEMGVNECGVTIGNVAVRSKEIIMERGKGLTGMDMIRIALERSPSAYDAMRIIINLIQKYPQSLYHNSFIIADTKEAWVLETAGKYWVAKKVKDVYSISNTYTIECEWDEAHPELIKHALDMKWCNSEEEFNFAKIYADFNVEYMKKAQIRLKRTRNLLEEKKGSIDLKYVMKIMRDHGVNTLFEPRWSRNEQFFNTICVHRERGETVASMIVELFDEENVLLKTTCWALLSSPCTSVYFPLFLGGTYIPEGLNFGSNVYDEKSIWWLFEKIQRLVDLNYKPLAPIVRSIWDYIEEIEISKVKLLRLKLRSLLNENKFELFRNTINDFVRNNFERILTIAREIEEIIIQLNKILPKYYNLRKDIILKASEEANLPLP
;
A
#
# COMPACT_ATOMS: atom_id res chain seq x y z
N MET A 1 13.68 2.67 0.27
CA MET A 1 12.25 2.43 0.21
C MET A 1 11.77 2.69 -1.20
N TYR A 2 10.94 1.83 -1.70
CA TYR A 2 10.30 1.94 -2.99
C TYR A 2 8.84 1.54 -2.76
N CYS A 3 7.91 2.14 -3.45
CA CYS A 3 6.49 1.81 -3.36
C CYS A 3 5.83 2.17 -4.68
N ASP A 4 4.72 1.55 -4.97
CA ASP A 4 3.89 1.88 -6.11
C ASP A 4 2.44 2.02 -5.66
N VAL A 5 1.78 3.11 -6.10
CA VAL A 5 0.37 3.36 -5.82
C VAL A 5 -0.33 3.63 -7.13
N LEU A 6 -1.53 3.11 -7.26
CA LEU A 6 -2.39 3.35 -8.42
C LEU A 6 -3.84 3.60 -8.02
N VAL A 7 -4.57 4.29 -8.88
CA VAL A 7 -6.02 4.45 -8.79
C VAL A 7 -6.65 4.39 -10.18
N ALA A 8 -7.79 3.72 -10.27
CA ALA A 8 -8.66 3.72 -11.43
C ALA A 8 -10.05 4.23 -11.03
N LEU A 9 -10.49 5.33 -11.65
CA LEU A 9 -11.80 5.93 -11.38
C LEU A 9 -12.91 5.16 -12.10
N ARG A 10 -14.16 5.47 -11.79
CA ARG A 10 -15.37 4.77 -12.25
C ARG A 10 -15.46 4.56 -13.75
N ASN A 11 -15.09 5.58 -14.53
CA ASN A 11 -15.10 5.54 -15.99
C ASN A 11 -14.02 4.61 -16.58
N SER A 12 -13.09 4.14 -15.75
CA SER A 12 -11.99 3.26 -16.14
C SER A 12 -12.18 1.81 -15.68
N THR A 13 -13.16 1.57 -14.81
CA THR A 13 -13.43 0.24 -14.23
C THR A 13 -14.65 -0.43 -14.87
N ARG A 14 -14.71 -1.76 -14.78
CA ARG A 14 -15.78 -2.57 -15.38
C ARG A 14 -17.13 -2.38 -14.72
N ASP A 15 -17.15 -2.17 -13.41
CA ASP A 15 -18.36 -2.16 -12.57
C ASP A 15 -18.68 -0.78 -11.99
N ASN A 16 -18.04 0.28 -12.51
CA ASN A 16 -18.15 1.65 -12.04
C ASN A 16 -17.76 1.84 -10.55
N SER A 17 -16.98 0.97 -9.96
CA SER A 17 -16.29 1.22 -8.70
C SER A 17 -15.04 2.09 -8.91
N ILE A 18 -14.51 2.66 -7.85
CA ILE A 18 -13.12 3.19 -7.87
C ILE A 18 -12.23 2.11 -7.26
N ILE A 19 -11.12 1.80 -7.89
CA ILE A 19 -10.15 0.83 -7.37
C ILE A 19 -8.85 1.57 -7.06
N PHE A 20 -8.46 1.52 -5.80
CA PHE A 20 -7.17 2.01 -5.30
C PHE A 20 -6.27 0.84 -4.95
N ALA A 21 -4.97 0.92 -5.23
CA ALA A 21 -4.03 -0.12 -4.80
C ALA A 21 -2.65 0.44 -4.46
N LYS A 22 -1.98 -0.19 -3.50
CA LYS A 22 -0.60 0.13 -3.12
C LYS A 22 0.19 -1.12 -2.74
N ASN A 23 1.45 -1.18 -3.22
CA ASN A 23 2.53 -2.01 -2.70
C ASN A 23 3.42 -1.19 -1.76
N SER A 24 3.75 -1.75 -0.60
CA SER A 24 4.71 -1.19 0.35
C SER A 24 6.01 -1.97 0.29
N ASP A 25 7.10 -1.30 -0.13
CA ASP A 25 8.42 -1.93 -0.28
C ASP A 25 9.33 -1.47 0.86
N ARG A 26 9.79 -2.42 1.68
CA ARG A 26 10.56 -2.19 2.89
C ARG A 26 11.74 -3.15 3.00
N ASP A 27 12.48 -3.06 4.10
CA ASP A 27 13.45 -4.10 4.46
C ASP A 27 12.73 -5.44 4.67
N MET A 28 13.34 -6.54 4.27
CA MET A 28 12.74 -7.90 4.36
C MET A 28 12.35 -8.30 5.79
N ASN A 29 12.93 -7.69 6.82
CA ASN A 29 12.60 -7.95 8.22
C ASN A 29 11.65 -6.90 8.80
N GLU A 30 11.12 -5.99 7.99
CA GLU A 30 10.21 -4.94 8.47
C GLU A 30 8.76 -5.41 8.44
N CYS A 31 8.37 -6.13 9.49
CA CYS A 31 7.02 -6.65 9.66
C CYS A 31 5.96 -5.56 9.46
N GLN A 32 4.95 -5.88 8.65
CA GLN A 32 3.78 -5.04 8.46
C GLN A 32 2.62 -5.57 9.29
N GLN A 33 2.02 -4.70 10.08
CA GLN A 33 0.85 -4.97 10.90
C GLN A 33 -0.39 -4.37 10.26
N ILE A 34 -1.51 -5.08 10.33
CA ILE A 34 -2.82 -4.52 10.00
C ILE A 34 -3.50 -4.17 11.31
N ARG A 35 -3.72 -2.85 11.51
CA ARG A 35 -4.29 -2.29 12.74
C ARG A 35 -5.67 -1.71 12.46
N TYR A 36 -6.60 -2.02 13.32
CA TYR A 36 -7.95 -1.49 13.31
C TYR A 36 -8.16 -0.54 14.48
N PHE A 37 -8.74 0.60 14.23
CA PHE A 37 -9.17 1.53 15.27
C PHE A 37 -10.63 1.88 15.02
N PRO A 38 -11.51 1.68 16.02
CA PRO A 38 -12.92 2.02 15.89
C PRO A 38 -13.11 3.54 15.85
N HIS A 39 -14.30 3.97 15.50
CA HIS A 39 -14.74 5.35 15.68
C HIS A 39 -14.65 5.73 17.17
N LEU A 40 -13.95 6.81 17.50
CA LEU A 40 -13.65 7.18 18.89
C LEU A 40 -13.93 8.65 19.17
N ILE A 41 -14.44 8.91 20.40
CA ILE A 41 -14.52 10.24 20.98
C ILE A 41 -13.37 10.39 21.96
N HIS A 42 -12.57 11.45 21.79
CA HIS A 42 -11.34 11.69 22.56
C HIS A 42 -11.56 12.73 23.65
N LYS A 43 -10.95 12.48 24.80
CA LYS A 43 -10.85 13.43 25.92
C LYS A 43 -9.47 14.06 25.98
N GLU A 44 -8.48 13.43 25.40
CA GLU A 44 -7.10 13.86 25.34
C GLU A 44 -6.96 15.06 24.42
N LYS A 45 -6.15 16.05 24.84
CA LYS A 45 -5.84 17.23 24.02
C LYS A 45 -4.69 17.03 23.03
N LEU A 46 -3.84 16.04 23.29
CA LEU A 46 -2.65 15.75 22.51
C LEU A 46 -2.62 14.29 22.12
N ILE A 47 -2.04 14.02 20.97
CA ILE A 47 -1.73 12.67 20.49
C ILE A 47 -0.25 12.57 20.15
N LYS A 48 0.39 11.50 20.61
CA LYS A 48 1.79 11.18 20.31
C LYS A 48 1.85 10.42 18.99
N CYS A 49 2.41 11.08 17.96
CA CYS A 49 2.76 10.47 16.68
C CYS A 49 4.12 9.75 16.77
N THR A 50 4.69 9.36 15.64
CA THR A 50 5.97 8.64 15.62
C THR A 50 7.09 9.41 16.34
N PHE A 51 7.24 10.69 16.11
CA PHE A 51 8.34 11.50 16.67
C PHE A 51 7.89 12.72 17.50
N ILE A 52 6.71 13.25 17.23
CA ILE A 52 6.21 14.46 17.88
C ILE A 52 4.80 14.28 18.39
N GLU A 53 4.39 15.19 19.27
CA GLU A 53 2.99 15.31 19.72
C GLU A 53 2.29 16.43 18.96
N ILE A 54 1.03 16.20 18.62
CA ILE A 54 0.16 17.20 17.99
C ILE A 54 -1.19 17.30 18.70
N LEU A 55 -1.97 18.31 18.38
CA LEU A 55 -3.33 18.45 18.90
C LEU A 55 -4.21 17.30 18.43
N GLN A 56 -4.93 16.69 19.37
CA GLN A 56 -5.97 15.71 19.09
C GLN A 56 -7.29 16.42 18.76
N VAL A 57 -8.10 15.80 17.91
CA VAL A 57 -9.48 16.21 17.63
C VAL A 57 -10.44 15.52 18.60
N SER A 58 -11.67 16.06 18.74
CA SER A 58 -12.67 15.49 19.63
C SER A 58 -13.21 14.13 19.18
N GLU A 59 -13.09 13.82 17.88
CA GLU A 59 -13.69 12.63 17.28
C GLU A 59 -12.83 12.15 16.11
N THR A 60 -12.64 10.83 15.98
CA THR A 60 -11.92 10.20 14.88
C THR A 60 -12.75 9.11 14.25
N TYR A 61 -12.67 9.00 12.91
CA TYR A 61 -13.32 7.95 12.14
C TYR A 61 -12.70 6.58 12.37
N GLU A 62 -13.49 5.53 12.18
CA GLU A 62 -13.04 4.14 12.13
C GLU A 62 -12.05 3.97 10.97
N VAL A 63 -10.92 3.31 11.23
CA VAL A 63 -9.86 3.11 10.22
C VAL A 63 -9.28 1.69 10.26
N LEU A 64 -8.91 1.20 9.07
CA LEU A 64 -8.09 0.02 8.85
C LEU A 64 -6.75 0.46 8.25
N LEU A 65 -5.65 0.18 8.94
CA LEU A 65 -4.32 0.72 8.66
C LEU A 65 -3.28 -0.38 8.46
N PHE A 66 -2.40 -0.21 7.47
CA PHE A 66 -1.22 -1.06 7.25
C PHE A 66 0.01 -0.30 7.75
N CYS A 67 0.60 -0.81 8.81
CA CYS A 67 1.63 -0.10 9.57
C CYS A 67 2.92 -0.89 9.66
N PRO A 68 4.09 -0.32 9.36
CA PRO A 68 5.36 -0.87 9.84
C PRO A 68 5.32 -1.04 11.36
N TYR A 69 5.83 -2.14 11.87
CA TYR A 69 5.68 -2.50 13.30
C TYR A 69 6.10 -1.40 14.28
N TRP A 70 7.09 -0.58 13.92
CA TRP A 70 7.69 0.45 14.77
C TRP A 70 7.07 1.85 14.62
N LEU A 71 6.22 2.07 13.61
CA LEU A 71 5.58 3.36 13.36
C LEU A 71 4.23 3.47 14.05
N TRP A 72 3.91 4.68 14.51
CA TRP A 72 2.55 5.04 14.92
C TRP A 72 1.63 5.21 13.71
N GLY A 73 2.15 5.77 12.62
CA GLY A 73 1.45 6.02 11.37
C GLY A 73 1.27 4.79 10.49
N ALA A 74 0.73 4.98 9.30
CA ALA A 74 0.41 3.93 8.32
C ALA A 74 0.97 4.21 6.93
N GLU A 75 1.43 3.18 6.24
CA GLU A 75 1.84 3.24 4.83
C GLU A 75 0.66 3.45 3.89
N MET A 76 -0.48 2.89 4.26
CA MET A 76 -1.75 2.91 3.53
C MET A 76 -2.88 2.54 4.47
N GLY A 77 -4.10 2.91 4.10
CA GLY A 77 -5.28 2.57 4.89
C GLY A 77 -6.56 3.10 4.27
N VAL A 78 -7.66 2.80 4.92
CA VAL A 78 -9.01 3.20 4.55
C VAL A 78 -9.82 3.53 5.78
N ASN A 79 -10.76 4.49 5.68
CA ASN A 79 -11.68 4.85 6.76
C ASN A 79 -13.14 4.49 6.43
N GLU A 80 -14.01 4.58 7.43
CA GLU A 80 -15.46 4.29 7.31
C GLU A 80 -16.20 5.19 6.30
N CYS A 81 -15.72 6.40 6.04
CA CYS A 81 -16.29 7.28 5.05
C CYS A 81 -15.98 6.87 3.60
N GLY A 82 -15.08 5.89 3.42
CA GLY A 82 -14.61 5.44 2.11
C GLY A 82 -13.41 6.23 1.60
N VAL A 83 -12.69 6.94 2.46
CA VAL A 83 -11.43 7.60 2.08
C VAL A 83 -10.29 6.59 2.20
N THR A 84 -9.47 6.48 1.16
CA THR A 84 -8.26 5.65 1.14
C THR A 84 -7.05 6.47 0.73
N ILE A 85 -5.92 6.22 1.38
CA ILE A 85 -4.66 6.95 1.16
C ILE A 85 -3.49 5.99 1.12
N GLY A 86 -2.55 6.25 0.23
CA GLY A 86 -1.23 5.64 0.23
C GLY A 86 -0.17 6.62 -0.28
N ASN A 87 1.04 6.50 0.20
CA ASN A 87 2.15 7.35 -0.19
C ASN A 87 3.30 6.58 -0.83
N VAL A 88 4.18 7.33 -1.44
CA VAL A 88 5.53 6.90 -1.81
C VAL A 88 6.54 7.93 -1.34
N ALA A 89 7.70 7.48 -0.90
CA ALA A 89 8.82 8.36 -0.61
C ALA A 89 9.37 8.96 -1.90
N VAL A 90 9.61 10.27 -1.91
CA VAL A 90 10.24 10.97 -3.03
C VAL A 90 11.46 11.76 -2.57
N ARG A 91 12.41 11.95 -3.47
CA ARG A 91 13.61 12.77 -3.22
C ARG A 91 13.41 14.13 -3.82
N SER A 92 13.67 15.16 -3.01
CA SER A 92 13.56 16.57 -3.38
C SER A 92 14.88 17.29 -3.17
N LYS A 93 15.08 18.41 -3.87
CA LYS A 93 16.13 19.39 -3.56
C LYS A 93 15.88 20.08 -2.22
N GLU A 94 14.62 20.12 -1.77
CA GLU A 94 14.31 20.56 -0.40
C GLU A 94 14.97 19.63 0.62
N ILE A 95 15.55 20.20 1.66
CA ILE A 95 16.28 19.45 2.67
C ILE A 95 15.36 19.16 3.86
N ILE A 96 15.33 17.92 4.30
CA ILE A 96 14.77 17.57 5.60
C ILE A 96 15.84 17.84 6.66
N MET A 97 15.73 18.97 7.33
CA MET A 97 16.74 19.51 8.25
C MET A 97 17.00 18.60 9.45
N GLU A 98 15.98 17.94 9.99
CA GLU A 98 16.09 17.12 11.20
C GLU A 98 15.36 15.79 11.06
N ARG A 99 16.11 14.72 10.87
CA ARG A 99 15.54 13.39 10.93
C ARG A 99 15.06 13.09 12.36
N GLY A 100 13.82 12.58 12.49
CA GLY A 100 13.23 12.24 13.78
C GLY A 100 12.55 13.41 14.50
N LYS A 101 12.51 14.60 13.88
CA LYS A 101 11.70 15.73 14.34
C LYS A 101 10.68 16.09 13.27
N GLY A 102 9.40 16.10 13.60
CA GLY A 102 8.31 16.36 12.66
C GLY A 102 7.43 15.15 12.38
N LEU A 103 6.51 15.31 11.42
CA LEU A 103 5.58 14.25 11.01
C LEU A 103 6.16 13.45 9.86
N THR A 104 6.03 12.13 9.94
CA THR A 104 6.30 11.26 8.80
C THR A 104 5.11 11.29 7.82
N GLY A 105 5.35 10.92 6.56
CA GLY A 105 4.25 10.72 5.60
C GLY A 105 3.22 9.70 6.11
N MET A 106 3.68 8.70 6.86
CA MET A 106 2.84 7.68 7.47
C MET A 106 1.96 8.24 8.61
N ASP A 107 2.50 9.15 9.43
CA ASP A 107 1.71 9.86 10.44
C ASP A 107 0.62 10.71 9.78
N MET A 108 0.95 11.39 8.69
CA MET A 108 0.00 12.22 7.92
C MET A 108 -1.14 11.38 7.33
N ILE A 109 -0.85 10.17 6.81
CA ILE A 109 -1.88 9.24 6.32
C ILE A 109 -2.85 8.88 7.43
N ARG A 110 -2.35 8.43 8.58
CA ARG A 110 -3.21 8.05 9.71
C ARG A 110 -4.04 9.24 10.19
N ILE A 111 -3.43 10.41 10.40
CA ILE A 111 -4.14 11.61 10.85
C ILE A 111 -5.23 12.00 9.84
N ALA A 112 -4.92 11.98 8.54
CA ALA A 112 -5.88 12.34 7.51
C ALA A 112 -7.05 11.35 7.44
N LEU A 113 -6.79 10.03 7.52
CA LEU A 113 -7.83 9.00 7.54
C LEU A 113 -8.72 9.11 8.79
N GLU A 114 -8.13 9.34 9.96
CA GLU A 114 -8.87 9.49 11.22
C GLU A 114 -9.75 10.74 11.27
N ARG A 115 -9.51 11.75 10.38
CA ARG A 115 -10.11 13.09 10.51
C ARG A 115 -10.86 13.61 9.29
N SER A 116 -10.93 12.84 8.19
CA SER A 116 -11.53 13.34 6.94
C SER A 116 -12.71 12.50 6.44
N PRO A 117 -13.81 13.14 6.05
CA PRO A 117 -14.96 12.47 5.44
C PRO A 117 -14.85 12.34 3.91
N SER A 118 -13.88 13.00 3.25
CA SER A 118 -13.69 12.99 1.80
C SER A 118 -12.22 13.02 1.40
N ALA A 119 -11.90 12.66 0.15
CA ALA A 119 -10.55 12.71 -0.39
C ALA A 119 -10.00 14.15 -0.40
N TYR A 120 -10.84 15.13 -0.72
CA TYR A 120 -10.44 16.53 -0.71
C TYR A 120 -10.11 17.02 0.71
N ASP A 121 -10.93 16.68 1.72
CA ASP A 121 -10.67 17.06 3.11
C ASP A 121 -9.38 16.40 3.61
N ALA A 122 -9.13 15.13 3.26
CA ALA A 122 -7.90 14.42 3.61
C ALA A 122 -6.66 15.12 3.03
N MET A 123 -6.72 15.52 1.75
CA MET A 123 -5.68 16.30 1.10
C MET A 123 -5.44 17.63 1.85
N ARG A 124 -6.50 18.36 2.18
CA ARG A 124 -6.40 19.63 2.92
C ARG A 124 -5.81 19.45 4.33
N ILE A 125 -6.14 18.35 5.01
CA ILE A 125 -5.54 18.02 6.31
C ILE A 125 -4.02 17.81 6.14
N ILE A 126 -3.58 17.03 5.16
CA ILE A 126 -2.15 16.79 4.92
C ILE A 126 -1.43 18.11 4.60
N ILE A 127 -2.01 18.95 3.74
CA ILE A 127 -1.46 20.28 3.41
C ILE A 127 -1.32 21.13 4.69
N ASN A 128 -2.33 21.20 5.52
CA ASN A 128 -2.28 21.97 6.77
C ASN A 128 -1.21 21.42 7.74
N LEU A 129 -1.02 20.09 7.78
CA LEU A 129 0.02 19.48 8.61
C LEU A 129 1.43 19.86 8.16
N ILE A 130 1.73 19.82 6.85
CA ILE A 130 3.05 20.18 6.33
C ILE A 130 3.34 21.70 6.40
N GLN A 131 2.30 22.54 6.49
CA GLN A 131 2.46 23.96 6.76
C GLN A 131 2.82 24.24 8.23
N LYS A 132 2.35 23.40 9.14
CA LYS A 132 2.50 23.60 10.59
C LYS A 132 3.68 22.83 11.17
N TYR A 133 3.99 21.67 10.64
CA TYR A 133 5.02 20.77 11.15
C TYR A 133 6.00 20.38 10.03
N PRO A 134 7.31 20.30 10.31
CA PRO A 134 8.27 19.83 9.32
C PRO A 134 7.99 18.37 8.94
N GLN A 135 8.29 18.00 7.69
CA GLN A 135 8.30 16.62 7.27
C GLN A 135 9.54 15.90 7.80
N SER A 136 9.39 14.65 8.22
CA SER A 136 10.46 13.80 8.72
C SER A 136 10.68 12.58 7.83
N LEU A 137 11.88 12.01 7.85
CA LEU A 137 12.38 10.88 7.08
C LEU A 137 12.55 11.18 5.58
N TYR A 138 11.51 11.57 4.86
CA TYR A 138 11.52 11.87 3.43
C TYR A 138 10.30 12.70 3.01
N HIS A 139 10.36 13.28 1.83
CA HIS A 139 9.22 13.92 1.19
C HIS A 139 8.28 12.87 0.60
N ASN A 140 7.07 13.27 0.29
CA ASN A 140 6.02 12.34 -0.06
C ASN A 140 5.28 12.73 -1.33
N SER A 141 4.86 11.73 -2.10
CA SER A 141 3.78 11.81 -3.05
C SER A 141 2.67 10.88 -2.57
N PHE A 142 1.42 11.37 -2.57
CA PHE A 142 0.23 10.66 -2.09
C PHE A 142 -0.76 10.48 -3.23
N ILE A 143 -1.46 9.33 -3.26
CA ILE A 143 -2.77 9.23 -3.89
C ILE A 143 -3.79 9.14 -2.77
N ILE A 144 -4.82 9.98 -2.86
CA ILE A 144 -5.91 10.11 -1.90
C ILE A 144 -7.18 9.95 -2.70
N ALA A 145 -8.00 8.95 -2.38
CA ALA A 145 -9.23 8.66 -3.11
C ALA A 145 -10.40 8.45 -2.15
N ASP A 146 -11.59 8.73 -2.64
CA ASP A 146 -12.84 8.33 -2.01
C ASP A 146 -13.78 7.71 -3.05
N THR A 147 -15.06 7.55 -2.71
CA THR A 147 -16.04 6.96 -3.62
C THR A 147 -16.43 7.86 -4.81
N LYS A 148 -15.92 9.08 -4.90
CA LYS A 148 -16.31 10.08 -5.92
C LYS A 148 -15.14 10.56 -6.76
N GLU A 149 -13.96 10.74 -6.14
CA GLU A 149 -12.82 11.37 -6.77
C GLU A 149 -11.49 10.86 -6.21
N ALA A 150 -10.41 11.20 -6.87
CA ALA A 150 -9.07 10.99 -6.37
C ALA A 150 -8.17 12.20 -6.67
N TRP A 151 -7.21 12.42 -5.77
CA TRP A 151 -6.20 13.47 -5.84
C TRP A 151 -4.80 12.90 -5.73
N VAL A 152 -3.88 13.50 -6.46
CA VAL A 152 -2.44 13.32 -6.27
C VAL A 152 -1.92 14.54 -5.57
N LEU A 153 -1.24 14.37 -4.44
CA LEU A 153 -0.58 15.43 -3.69
C LEU A 153 0.91 15.13 -3.61
N GLU A 154 1.73 16.03 -4.16
CA GLU A 154 3.20 15.90 -4.12
C GLU A 154 3.80 17.01 -3.27
N THR A 155 4.72 16.67 -2.38
CA THR A 155 5.24 17.58 -1.35
C THR A 155 6.76 17.68 -1.38
N ALA A 156 7.28 18.89 -1.16
CA ALA A 156 8.69 19.20 -1.05
C ALA A 156 8.90 20.23 0.09
N GLY A 157 9.36 19.76 1.27
CA GLY A 157 9.35 20.60 2.47
C GLY A 157 7.92 21.05 2.81
N LYS A 158 7.71 22.38 2.90
CA LYS A 158 6.39 22.99 3.08
C LYS A 158 5.66 23.23 1.75
N TYR A 159 6.35 23.09 0.61
CA TYR A 159 5.79 23.33 -0.72
C TYR A 159 5.07 22.09 -1.23
N TRP A 160 4.06 22.30 -2.05
CA TRP A 160 3.21 21.22 -2.55
C TRP A 160 2.50 21.60 -3.85
N VAL A 161 2.14 20.58 -4.61
CA VAL A 161 1.23 20.66 -5.75
C VAL A 161 0.19 19.55 -5.65
N ALA A 162 -1.04 19.82 -6.07
CA ALA A 162 -2.12 18.86 -6.08
C ALA A 162 -2.83 18.82 -7.44
N LYS A 163 -3.13 17.60 -7.90
CA LYS A 163 -3.79 17.36 -9.18
C LYS A 163 -4.96 16.41 -8.99
N LYS A 164 -6.13 16.78 -9.50
CA LYS A 164 -7.31 15.93 -9.53
C LYS A 164 -7.15 14.86 -10.62
N VAL A 165 -7.36 13.60 -10.27
CA VAL A 165 -7.32 12.49 -11.21
C VAL A 165 -8.56 12.51 -12.09
N LYS A 166 -8.39 12.25 -13.39
CA LYS A 166 -9.51 12.23 -14.37
C LYS A 166 -10.02 10.81 -14.65
N ASP A 167 -9.12 9.86 -14.78
CA ASP A 167 -9.43 8.48 -15.20
C ASP A 167 -8.62 7.45 -14.40
N VAL A 168 -7.35 7.30 -14.74
CA VAL A 168 -6.37 6.45 -14.05
C VAL A 168 -5.15 7.26 -13.69
N TYR A 169 -4.49 6.90 -12.60
CA TYR A 169 -3.22 7.50 -12.22
C TYR A 169 -2.35 6.50 -11.46
N SER A 170 -1.05 6.72 -11.54
CA SER A 170 -0.10 6.00 -10.69
C SER A 170 1.08 6.90 -10.31
N ILE A 171 1.60 6.65 -9.12
CA ILE A 171 2.83 7.23 -8.61
C ILE A 171 3.80 6.12 -8.23
N SER A 172 5.08 6.42 -8.36
CA SER A 172 6.20 5.64 -7.86
C SER A 172 7.16 6.61 -7.16
N ASN A 173 8.37 6.21 -6.81
CA ASN A 173 9.27 7.05 -6.02
C ASN A 173 9.92 8.21 -6.83
N THR A 174 9.10 8.98 -7.54
CA THR A 174 9.48 10.17 -8.31
C THR A 174 8.30 11.12 -8.37
N TYR A 175 8.55 12.41 -8.52
CA TYR A 175 7.48 13.37 -8.81
C TYR A 175 6.88 13.12 -10.19
N THR A 176 5.58 13.37 -10.32
CA THR A 176 4.78 13.05 -11.52
C THR A 176 3.96 14.23 -12.03
N ILE A 177 3.71 15.24 -11.20
CA ILE A 177 3.02 16.47 -11.57
C ILE A 177 4.05 17.40 -12.23
N GLU A 178 3.81 17.78 -13.47
CA GLU A 178 4.75 18.57 -14.27
C GLU A 178 4.37 20.06 -14.27
N CYS A 179 3.68 20.51 -15.33
CA CYS A 179 3.31 21.91 -15.53
C CYS A 179 1.83 22.19 -15.26
N GLU A 180 1.01 21.14 -15.10
CA GLU A 180 -0.43 21.24 -14.92
C GLU A 180 -0.84 20.67 -13.56
N TRP A 181 -1.43 21.49 -12.73
CA TRP A 181 -2.01 21.15 -11.43
C TRP A 181 -3.32 21.91 -11.21
N ASP A 182 -4.11 21.49 -10.25
CA ASP A 182 -5.36 22.18 -9.87
C ASP A 182 -5.13 23.13 -8.70
N GLU A 183 -4.28 22.76 -7.74
CA GLU A 183 -3.90 23.58 -6.60
C GLU A 183 -2.39 23.47 -6.33
N ALA A 184 -1.79 24.55 -5.81
CA ALA A 184 -0.38 24.58 -5.42
C ALA A 184 -0.14 25.55 -4.26
N HIS A 185 1.01 25.39 -3.61
CA HIS A 185 1.48 26.36 -2.62
C HIS A 185 1.68 27.72 -3.26
N PRO A 186 1.17 28.84 -2.67
CA PRO A 186 1.21 30.17 -3.29
C PRO A 186 2.60 30.66 -3.67
N GLU A 187 3.61 30.30 -2.89
CA GLU A 187 5.00 30.71 -3.11
C GLU A 187 5.84 29.68 -3.88
N LEU A 188 5.21 28.64 -4.46
CA LEU A 188 5.92 27.51 -5.07
C LEU A 188 6.92 27.95 -6.14
N ILE A 189 6.44 28.71 -7.13
CA ILE A 189 7.24 29.17 -8.27
C ILE A 189 8.26 30.20 -7.81
N LYS A 190 7.83 31.18 -6.99
CA LYS A 190 8.71 32.20 -6.44
C LYS A 190 9.89 31.60 -5.69
N HIS A 191 9.64 30.59 -4.85
CA HIS A 191 10.69 29.88 -4.12
C HIS A 191 11.72 29.24 -5.08
N ALA A 192 11.26 28.58 -6.13
CA ALA A 192 12.16 27.95 -7.12
C ALA A 192 13.02 28.97 -7.86
N LEU A 193 12.47 30.17 -8.16
CA LEU A 193 13.21 31.30 -8.74
C LEU A 193 14.24 31.87 -7.76
N ASP A 194 13.85 32.09 -6.50
CA ASP A 194 14.73 32.58 -5.44
C ASP A 194 15.91 31.64 -5.19
N MET A 195 15.67 30.34 -5.25
CA MET A 195 16.67 29.28 -5.14
C MET A 195 17.49 29.07 -6.42
N LYS A 196 17.16 29.78 -7.51
CA LYS A 196 17.78 29.62 -8.84
C LYS A 196 17.69 28.21 -9.40
N TRP A 197 16.59 27.50 -9.14
CA TRP A 197 16.32 26.18 -9.69
C TRP A 197 15.67 26.25 -11.08
N CYS A 198 15.07 27.39 -11.44
CA CYS A 198 14.62 27.75 -12.78
C CYS A 198 14.89 29.24 -13.03
N ASN A 199 14.86 29.66 -14.31
CA ASN A 199 15.17 31.04 -14.70
C ASN A 199 13.90 31.88 -14.90
N SER A 200 12.76 31.26 -15.19
CA SER A 200 11.48 31.97 -15.38
C SER A 200 10.30 31.09 -15.00
N GLU A 201 9.11 31.71 -14.85
CA GLU A 201 7.86 31.00 -14.56
C GLU A 201 7.41 30.11 -15.71
N GLU A 202 7.72 30.49 -16.97
CA GLU A 202 7.35 29.75 -18.17
C GLU A 202 8.11 28.39 -18.26
N GLU A 203 9.32 28.32 -17.67
CA GLU A 203 10.13 27.10 -17.61
C GLU A 203 9.72 26.19 -16.45
N PHE A 204 8.78 26.62 -15.62
CA PHE A 204 8.46 25.91 -14.40
C PHE A 204 7.81 24.54 -14.69
N ASN A 205 8.44 23.50 -14.14
CA ASN A 205 7.96 22.12 -14.14
C ASN A 205 8.28 21.52 -12.78
N PHE A 206 7.26 21.26 -11.96
CA PHE A 206 7.47 20.83 -10.58
C PHE A 206 8.33 19.57 -10.48
N ALA A 207 7.96 18.52 -11.24
CA ALA A 207 8.67 17.24 -11.21
C ALA A 207 10.15 17.36 -11.59
N LYS A 208 10.50 18.28 -12.51
CA LYS A 208 11.89 18.51 -12.91
C LYS A 208 12.64 19.43 -11.94
N ILE A 209 11.98 20.48 -11.47
CA ILE A 209 12.63 21.56 -10.71
C ILE A 209 12.84 21.15 -9.25
N TYR A 210 11.87 20.51 -8.62
CA TYR A 210 11.94 20.11 -7.22
C TYR A 210 12.59 18.75 -6.98
N ALA A 211 12.70 17.89 -7.99
CA ALA A 211 13.34 16.58 -7.81
C ALA A 211 14.85 16.70 -7.54
N ASP A 212 15.33 15.86 -6.61
CA ASP A 212 16.78 15.60 -6.46
C ASP A 212 17.19 14.51 -7.47
N PHE A 213 18.01 14.92 -8.45
CA PHE A 213 18.42 14.07 -9.56
C PHE A 213 19.52 13.08 -9.17
N ASN A 214 19.21 12.10 -8.32
CA ASN A 214 19.99 10.88 -8.28
C ASN A 214 19.59 9.98 -9.46
N VAL A 215 20.38 9.97 -10.52
CA VAL A 215 20.04 9.37 -11.82
C VAL A 215 19.65 7.90 -11.73
N GLU A 216 20.33 7.11 -10.89
CA GLU A 216 20.03 5.67 -10.77
C GLU A 216 18.70 5.40 -10.06
N TYR A 217 18.46 6.09 -8.96
CA TYR A 217 17.22 5.99 -8.21
C TYR A 217 16.01 6.38 -9.07
N MET A 218 16.12 7.49 -9.79
CA MET A 218 15.07 8.00 -10.68
C MET A 218 14.75 7.04 -11.82
N LYS A 219 15.77 6.46 -12.47
CA LYS A 219 15.57 5.46 -13.54
C LYS A 219 14.75 4.26 -13.05
N LYS A 220 15.07 3.76 -11.87
CA LYS A 220 14.36 2.61 -11.26
C LYS A 220 12.90 2.93 -10.95
N ALA A 221 12.61 4.12 -10.45
CA ALA A 221 11.25 4.59 -10.21
C ALA A 221 10.47 4.81 -11.51
N GLN A 222 11.10 5.43 -12.51
CA GLN A 222 10.47 5.69 -13.82
C GLN A 222 10.10 4.41 -14.59
N ILE A 223 10.90 3.35 -14.49
CA ILE A 223 10.59 2.06 -15.11
C ILE A 223 9.28 1.50 -14.55
N ARG A 224 9.13 1.45 -13.21
CA ARG A 224 7.91 0.97 -12.57
C ARG A 224 6.72 1.87 -12.88
N LEU A 225 6.88 3.18 -12.74
CA LEU A 225 5.85 4.17 -13.07
C LEU A 225 5.33 3.99 -14.51
N LYS A 226 6.23 3.90 -15.48
CA LYS A 226 5.86 3.68 -16.89
C LYS A 226 5.13 2.36 -17.08
N ARG A 227 5.60 1.28 -16.42
CA ARG A 227 4.95 -0.03 -16.49
C ARG A 227 3.54 0.01 -15.93
N THR A 228 3.34 0.57 -14.74
CA THR A 228 2.02 0.69 -14.11
C THR A 228 1.06 1.52 -14.98
N ARG A 229 1.52 2.66 -15.50
CA ARG A 229 0.72 3.51 -16.40
C ARG A 229 0.30 2.77 -17.65
N ASN A 230 1.23 2.07 -18.33
CA ASN A 230 0.92 1.31 -19.52
C ASN A 230 -0.14 0.22 -19.25
N LEU A 231 -0.03 -0.52 -18.15
CA LEU A 231 -0.99 -1.55 -17.77
C LEU A 231 -2.38 -0.95 -17.48
N LEU A 232 -2.45 0.20 -16.82
CA LEU A 232 -3.72 0.89 -16.54
C LEU A 232 -4.38 1.37 -17.85
N GLU A 233 -3.61 2.01 -18.74
CA GLU A 233 -4.14 2.52 -20.02
C GLU A 233 -4.57 1.37 -20.95
N GLU A 234 -3.85 0.23 -20.96
CA GLU A 234 -4.20 -0.95 -21.78
C GLU A 234 -5.61 -1.48 -21.49
N LYS A 235 -6.07 -1.41 -20.24
CA LYS A 235 -7.37 -1.94 -19.80
C LYS A 235 -8.36 -0.87 -19.34
N LYS A 236 -8.08 0.39 -19.62
CA LYS A 236 -8.98 1.51 -19.28
C LYS A 236 -10.40 1.25 -19.81
N GLY A 237 -11.39 1.44 -18.94
CA GLY A 237 -12.81 1.12 -19.22
C GLY A 237 -13.20 -0.34 -18.92
N SER A 238 -12.23 -1.22 -18.58
CA SER A 238 -12.50 -2.63 -18.24
C SER A 238 -11.65 -3.15 -17.07
N ILE A 239 -11.01 -2.24 -16.34
CA ILE A 239 -10.22 -2.58 -15.15
C ILE A 239 -11.13 -3.20 -14.11
N ASP A 240 -10.73 -4.34 -13.58
CA ASP A 240 -11.41 -5.02 -12.46
C ASP A 240 -10.41 -5.41 -11.38
N LEU A 241 -10.93 -5.86 -10.24
CA LEU A 241 -10.13 -6.26 -9.09
C LEU A 241 -9.04 -7.29 -9.44
N LYS A 242 -9.39 -8.34 -10.22
CA LYS A 242 -8.42 -9.38 -10.62
C LYS A 242 -7.27 -8.79 -11.45
N TYR A 243 -7.59 -7.85 -12.33
CA TYR A 243 -6.57 -7.19 -13.14
C TYR A 243 -5.65 -6.31 -12.28
N VAL A 244 -6.20 -5.59 -11.29
CA VAL A 244 -5.37 -4.81 -10.35
C VAL A 244 -4.51 -5.74 -9.49
N MET A 245 -5.02 -6.85 -8.98
CA MET A 245 -4.22 -7.88 -8.29
C MET A 245 -3.05 -8.36 -9.17
N LYS A 246 -3.29 -8.55 -10.48
CA LYS A 246 -2.24 -8.93 -11.45
C LYS A 246 -1.20 -7.81 -11.62
N ILE A 247 -1.61 -6.54 -11.69
CA ILE A 247 -0.69 -5.39 -11.75
C ILE A 247 0.21 -5.38 -10.51
N MET A 248 -0.35 -5.53 -9.33
CA MET A 248 0.42 -5.49 -8.08
C MET A 248 1.44 -6.64 -7.95
N ARG A 249 1.29 -7.71 -8.74
CA ARG A 249 2.22 -8.85 -8.84
C ARG A 249 3.17 -8.78 -10.02
N ASP A 250 3.11 -7.72 -10.84
CA ASP A 250 3.84 -7.68 -12.11
C ASP A 250 5.35 -7.67 -11.90
N HIS A 251 6.02 -8.58 -12.58
CA HIS A 251 7.48 -8.67 -12.68
C HIS A 251 7.99 -8.21 -14.07
N GLY A 252 7.25 -7.35 -14.76
CA GLY A 252 7.64 -6.86 -16.08
C GLY A 252 7.42 -7.90 -17.20
N VAL A 253 6.43 -8.77 -17.04
CA VAL A 253 6.11 -9.84 -18.00
C VAL A 253 6.01 -9.30 -19.43
N ASN A 254 6.63 -10.01 -20.40
CA ASN A 254 6.74 -9.62 -21.82
C ASN A 254 7.50 -8.30 -22.05
N THR A 255 8.40 -7.91 -21.17
CA THR A 255 9.29 -6.76 -21.35
C THR A 255 10.77 -7.16 -21.24
N LEU A 256 11.68 -6.24 -21.60
CA LEU A 256 13.12 -6.42 -21.37
C LEU A 256 13.50 -6.50 -19.87
N PHE A 257 12.59 -6.14 -18.98
CA PHE A 257 12.78 -6.15 -17.53
C PHE A 257 12.18 -7.40 -16.88
N GLU A 258 11.61 -8.33 -17.65
CA GLU A 258 11.12 -9.59 -17.14
C GLU A 258 12.30 -10.42 -16.59
N PRO A 259 12.26 -10.85 -15.34
CA PRO A 259 13.33 -11.61 -14.75
C PRO A 259 13.50 -12.97 -15.44
N ARG A 260 14.70 -13.26 -15.87
CA ARG A 260 15.01 -14.59 -16.43
C ARG A 260 15.27 -15.62 -15.33
N TRP A 261 15.27 -15.20 -14.07
CA TRP A 261 15.58 -16.05 -12.92
C TRP A 261 16.89 -16.82 -13.07
N SER A 262 17.86 -16.22 -13.78
CA SER A 262 19.20 -16.73 -13.97
C SER A 262 20.09 -16.33 -12.80
N ARG A 263 21.27 -16.94 -12.69
CA ARG A 263 22.25 -16.65 -11.62
C ARG A 263 22.61 -15.17 -11.47
N ASN A 264 22.45 -14.38 -12.53
CA ASN A 264 22.87 -12.96 -12.57
C ASN A 264 21.73 -11.96 -12.47
N GLU A 265 20.45 -12.41 -12.51
CA GLU A 265 19.25 -11.55 -12.51
C GLU A 265 18.38 -11.85 -11.29
N GLN A 266 18.88 -11.47 -10.12
CA GLN A 266 18.28 -11.86 -8.85
C GLN A 266 17.51 -10.74 -8.16
N PHE A 267 17.63 -9.52 -8.70
CA PHE A 267 17.05 -8.33 -8.12
C PHE A 267 16.28 -7.58 -9.18
N PHE A 268 14.98 -7.36 -8.96
CA PHE A 268 14.15 -6.65 -9.91
C PHE A 268 13.57 -5.40 -9.31
N ASN A 269 13.55 -4.37 -10.14
CA ASN A 269 12.84 -3.14 -9.88
C ASN A 269 11.49 -3.15 -10.61
N THR A 270 10.69 -4.15 -10.32
CA THR A 270 9.34 -4.35 -10.87
C THR A 270 8.29 -3.86 -9.88
N ILE A 271 7.01 -3.89 -10.23
CA ILE A 271 5.91 -3.45 -9.33
C ILE A 271 5.86 -4.33 -8.09
N CYS A 272 6.01 -5.65 -8.23
CA CYS A 272 6.32 -6.55 -7.14
C CYS A 272 7.85 -6.59 -7.02
N VAL A 273 8.39 -5.97 -6.00
CA VAL A 273 9.84 -5.72 -5.84
C VAL A 273 10.53 -6.87 -5.14
N HIS A 274 11.67 -7.29 -5.71
CA HIS A 274 12.61 -8.22 -5.07
C HIS A 274 14.03 -7.66 -5.21
N ARG A 275 14.64 -7.27 -4.12
CA ARG A 275 15.96 -6.63 -4.09
C ARG A 275 16.92 -7.31 -3.13
N GLU A 276 18.11 -6.71 -3.02
CA GLU A 276 19.14 -7.18 -2.11
C GLU A 276 18.65 -7.24 -0.67
N ARG A 277 18.08 -6.16 -0.15
CA ARG A 277 17.54 -6.09 1.22
C ARG A 277 16.14 -5.47 1.29
N GLY A 278 15.47 -5.33 0.17
CA GLY A 278 14.15 -4.71 0.12
C GLY A 278 13.23 -5.47 -0.80
N GLU A 279 11.99 -5.66 -0.35
CA GLU A 279 10.96 -6.30 -1.13
C GLU A 279 9.59 -5.72 -0.81
N THR A 280 8.59 -6.07 -1.60
CA THR A 280 7.21 -5.77 -1.27
C THR A 280 6.80 -6.61 -0.08
N VAL A 281 6.53 -5.96 1.06
CA VAL A 281 6.23 -6.60 2.34
C VAL A 281 4.75 -6.56 2.72
N ALA A 282 3.96 -5.76 2.00
CA ALA A 282 2.50 -5.74 2.09
C ALA A 282 1.90 -5.11 0.85
N SER A 283 0.66 -5.47 0.56
CA SER A 283 -0.14 -4.85 -0.48
C SER A 283 -1.58 -4.66 -0.02
N MET A 284 -2.21 -3.58 -0.49
CA MET A 284 -3.61 -3.27 -0.22
C MET A 284 -4.30 -2.89 -1.51
N ILE A 285 -5.50 -3.43 -1.73
CA ILE A 285 -6.42 -2.97 -2.77
C ILE A 285 -7.72 -2.61 -2.09
N VAL A 286 -8.27 -1.45 -2.42
CA VAL A 286 -9.58 -1.01 -1.91
C VAL A 286 -10.51 -0.79 -3.09
N GLU A 287 -11.63 -1.50 -3.08
CA GLU A 287 -12.77 -1.19 -3.94
C GLU A 287 -13.66 -0.19 -3.23
N LEU A 288 -13.95 0.92 -3.89
CA LEU A 288 -14.77 2.03 -3.39
C LEU A 288 -16.06 2.11 -4.23
N PHE A 289 -17.19 1.95 -3.56
CA PHE A 289 -18.50 1.88 -4.19
C PHE A 289 -19.32 3.14 -3.88
N ASP A 290 -20.14 3.59 -4.84
CA ASP A 290 -21.06 4.70 -4.65
C ASP A 290 -22.31 4.23 -3.92
N GLU A 291 -22.17 4.02 -2.65
CA GLU A 291 -23.25 3.58 -1.75
C GLU A 291 -23.64 4.73 -0.81
N GLU A 292 -24.92 4.89 -0.56
CA GLU A 292 -25.40 5.89 0.42
C GLU A 292 -24.95 5.51 1.83
N ASN A 293 -25.07 4.22 2.18
CA ASN A 293 -24.67 3.73 3.48
C ASN A 293 -23.16 3.55 3.57
N VAL A 294 -22.51 4.24 4.51
CA VAL A 294 -21.05 4.22 4.72
C VAL A 294 -20.49 2.80 4.90
N LEU A 295 -21.26 1.90 5.53
CA LEU A 295 -20.86 0.52 5.80
C LEU A 295 -20.72 -0.36 4.54
N LEU A 296 -21.23 0.10 3.39
CA LEU A 296 -21.12 -0.58 2.11
C LEU A 296 -20.14 0.07 1.14
N LYS A 297 -19.55 1.22 1.51
CA LYS A 297 -18.67 1.99 0.62
C LYS A 297 -17.38 1.29 0.26
N THR A 298 -16.88 0.39 1.10
CA THR A 298 -15.54 -0.17 0.94
C THR A 298 -15.51 -1.69 0.99
N THR A 299 -14.58 -2.28 0.24
CA THR A 299 -14.03 -3.62 0.50
C THR A 299 -12.51 -3.50 0.43
N CYS A 300 -11.83 -3.82 1.52
CA CYS A 300 -10.37 -3.81 1.60
C CYS A 300 -9.82 -5.21 1.38
N TRP A 301 -8.98 -5.38 0.37
CA TRP A 301 -8.25 -6.61 0.09
C TRP A 301 -6.83 -6.45 0.60
N ALA A 302 -6.55 -7.15 1.68
CA ALA A 302 -5.27 -7.12 2.37
C ALA A 302 -4.37 -8.25 1.90
N LEU A 303 -3.08 -7.97 1.79
CA LEU A 303 -2.05 -8.97 1.52
C LEU A 303 -0.81 -8.65 2.36
N LEU A 304 -0.24 -9.67 2.97
CA LEU A 304 1.00 -9.61 3.76
C LEU A 304 2.13 -10.29 3.00
N SER A 305 3.36 -9.78 3.14
CA SER A 305 4.55 -10.17 2.39
C SER A 305 4.44 -9.89 0.88
N SER A 306 5.17 -10.59 0.02
CA SER A 306 5.24 -10.31 -1.41
C SER A 306 4.01 -10.78 -2.18
N PRO A 307 3.40 -9.93 -3.04
CA PRO A 307 2.16 -10.27 -3.74
C PRO A 307 2.25 -11.50 -4.65
N CYS A 308 3.42 -11.83 -5.19
CA CYS A 308 3.59 -12.95 -6.10
C CYS A 308 3.49 -14.33 -5.43
N THR A 309 3.73 -14.41 -4.12
CA THR A 309 3.70 -15.67 -3.35
C THR A 309 2.65 -15.68 -2.25
N SER A 310 1.93 -14.58 -2.07
CA SER A 310 0.91 -14.40 -1.05
C SER A 310 -0.50 -14.27 -1.66
N VAL A 311 -1.50 -14.10 -0.81
CA VAL A 311 -2.93 -14.07 -1.15
C VAL A 311 -3.58 -12.79 -0.68
N TYR A 312 -4.49 -12.24 -1.48
CA TYR A 312 -5.40 -11.18 -1.04
C TYR A 312 -6.58 -11.78 -0.29
N PHE A 313 -6.85 -11.25 0.88
CA PHE A 313 -8.01 -11.62 1.69
C PHE A 313 -8.84 -10.39 2.05
N PRO A 314 -10.18 -10.52 2.07
CA PRO A 314 -11.06 -9.36 2.28
C PRO A 314 -11.20 -9.02 3.77
N LEU A 315 -11.11 -7.72 4.08
CA LEU A 315 -11.42 -7.11 5.36
C LEU A 315 -12.47 -6.01 5.16
N PHE A 316 -13.26 -5.75 6.19
CA PHE A 316 -14.36 -4.80 6.13
C PHE A 316 -14.35 -3.86 7.33
N LEU A 317 -14.69 -2.59 7.09
CA LEU A 317 -15.10 -1.66 8.13
C LEU A 317 -16.55 -1.94 8.53
N GLY A 318 -16.96 -1.46 9.70
CA GLY A 318 -18.29 -1.75 10.27
C GLY A 318 -18.40 -3.10 10.98
N GLY A 319 -17.39 -3.97 10.88
CA GLY A 319 -17.17 -5.10 11.78
C GLY A 319 -16.39 -4.67 13.03
N THR A 320 -16.25 -5.57 13.98
CA THR A 320 -15.41 -5.33 15.18
C THR A 320 -14.33 -6.40 15.35
N TYR A 321 -14.34 -7.39 14.48
CA TYR A 321 -13.40 -8.51 14.52
C TYR A 321 -12.25 -8.29 13.54
N ILE A 322 -11.04 -8.29 14.06
CA ILE A 322 -9.80 -8.41 13.29
C ILE A 322 -9.10 -9.68 13.75
N PRO A 323 -8.66 -10.55 12.82
CA PRO A 323 -7.96 -11.78 13.17
C PRO A 323 -6.74 -11.51 14.05
N GLU A 324 -6.57 -12.32 15.11
CA GLU A 324 -5.40 -12.27 15.97
C GLU A 324 -4.12 -12.49 15.15
N GLY A 325 -3.04 -11.82 15.53
CA GLY A 325 -1.73 -11.91 14.87
C GLY A 325 -1.56 -10.99 13.64
N LEU A 326 -2.63 -10.34 13.12
CA LEU A 326 -2.49 -9.33 12.07
C LEU A 326 -1.88 -8.02 12.59
N ASN A 327 -2.17 -7.65 13.83
CA ASN A 327 -1.66 -6.44 14.50
C ASN A 327 -0.42 -6.70 15.36
N PHE A 328 0.25 -7.84 15.16
CA PHE A 328 1.36 -8.31 15.97
C PHE A 328 2.57 -8.66 15.10
N GLY A 329 3.77 -8.45 15.65
CA GLY A 329 5.05 -8.79 15.03
C GLY A 329 6.05 -7.65 15.13
N SER A 330 7.32 -7.97 14.89
CA SER A 330 8.45 -7.05 14.90
C SER A 330 9.44 -7.42 13.79
N ASN A 331 10.66 -6.91 13.86
CA ASN A 331 11.76 -7.32 12.97
C ASN A 331 12.40 -8.68 13.34
N VAL A 332 11.88 -9.33 14.37
CA VAL A 332 12.29 -10.68 14.79
C VAL A 332 11.13 -11.62 14.60
N TYR A 333 11.42 -12.82 14.10
CA TYR A 333 10.43 -13.87 13.87
C TYR A 333 9.65 -14.20 15.16
N ASP A 334 8.34 -14.27 15.01
CA ASP A 334 7.43 -14.77 16.02
C ASP A 334 6.32 -15.57 15.32
N GLU A 335 6.10 -16.80 15.74
CA GLU A 335 5.11 -17.72 15.16
C GLU A 335 3.66 -17.24 15.30
N LYS A 336 3.38 -16.31 16.23
CA LYS A 336 2.07 -15.69 16.44
C LYS A 336 1.79 -14.58 15.42
N SER A 337 2.82 -14.06 14.76
CA SER A 337 2.67 -13.04 13.73
C SER A 337 2.26 -13.67 12.42
N ILE A 338 1.11 -13.27 11.91
CA ILE A 338 0.62 -13.71 10.61
C ILE A 338 1.51 -13.20 9.48
N TRP A 339 2.06 -12.00 9.62
CA TRP A 339 3.02 -11.48 8.64
C TRP A 339 4.22 -12.42 8.49
N TRP A 340 4.78 -12.91 9.59
CA TRP A 340 5.92 -13.82 9.57
C TRP A 340 5.59 -15.19 8.96
N LEU A 341 4.36 -15.67 9.03
CA LEU A 341 3.94 -16.89 8.32
C LEU A 341 4.05 -16.68 6.80
N PHE A 342 3.48 -15.60 6.26
CA PHE A 342 3.55 -15.31 4.83
C PHE A 342 4.96 -14.96 4.37
N GLU A 343 5.72 -14.26 5.17
CA GLU A 343 7.13 -13.94 4.90
C GLU A 343 7.99 -15.20 4.85
N LYS A 344 7.75 -16.16 5.75
CA LYS A 344 8.44 -17.46 5.72
C LYS A 344 8.13 -18.23 4.44
N ILE A 345 6.88 -18.27 4.00
CA ILE A 345 6.50 -18.86 2.72
C ILE A 345 7.25 -18.19 1.56
N GLN A 346 7.28 -16.85 1.54
CA GLN A 346 8.02 -16.09 0.54
C GLN A 346 9.50 -16.52 0.49
N ARG A 347 10.18 -16.54 1.63
CA ARG A 347 11.61 -16.90 1.69
C ARG A 347 11.86 -18.35 1.30
N LEU A 348 10.99 -19.27 1.71
CA LEU A 348 11.04 -20.68 1.30
C LEU A 348 10.88 -20.84 -0.21
N VAL A 349 9.99 -20.06 -0.85
CA VAL A 349 9.82 -20.04 -2.31
C VAL A 349 11.04 -19.45 -2.97
N ASP A 350 11.61 -18.37 -2.45
CA ASP A 350 12.77 -17.69 -3.02
C ASP A 350 14.04 -18.56 -3.04
N LEU A 351 14.14 -19.57 -2.18
CA LEU A 351 15.23 -20.56 -2.25
C LEU A 351 15.27 -21.31 -3.59
N ASN A 352 14.08 -21.52 -4.22
CA ASN A 352 13.90 -22.16 -5.52
C ASN A 352 12.71 -21.53 -6.26
N TYR A 353 12.75 -20.22 -6.51
CA TYR A 353 11.59 -19.44 -6.98
C TYR A 353 10.96 -20.00 -8.26
N LYS A 354 11.78 -20.27 -9.29
CA LYS A 354 11.29 -20.67 -10.62
C LYS A 354 10.33 -21.90 -10.61
N PRO A 355 10.65 -23.01 -9.93
CA PRO A 355 9.73 -24.13 -9.81
C PRO A 355 8.62 -23.93 -8.77
N LEU A 356 8.87 -23.18 -7.66
CA LEU A 356 7.97 -23.11 -6.52
C LEU A 356 6.90 -22.01 -6.63
N ALA A 357 7.26 -20.84 -7.16
CA ALA A 357 6.34 -19.72 -7.24
C ALA A 357 5.08 -20.02 -8.09
N PRO A 358 5.15 -20.71 -9.26
CA PRO A 358 3.96 -21.08 -10.02
C PRO A 358 3.02 -22.02 -9.25
N ILE A 359 3.56 -22.94 -8.43
CA ILE A 359 2.77 -23.87 -7.61
C ILE A 359 1.99 -23.08 -6.56
N VAL A 360 2.69 -22.25 -5.79
CA VAL A 360 2.06 -21.42 -4.75
C VAL A 360 1.05 -20.45 -5.37
N ARG A 361 1.39 -19.84 -6.51
CA ARG A 361 0.50 -18.90 -7.19
C ARG A 361 -0.80 -19.56 -7.67
N SER A 362 -0.73 -20.79 -8.23
CA SER A 362 -1.92 -21.49 -8.70
C SER A 362 -2.91 -21.79 -7.57
N ILE A 363 -2.41 -22.12 -6.37
CA ILE A 363 -3.25 -22.33 -5.20
C ILE A 363 -3.93 -21.02 -4.78
N TRP A 364 -3.14 -19.94 -4.65
CA TRP A 364 -3.66 -18.66 -4.23
C TRP A 364 -4.62 -18.02 -5.25
N ASP A 365 -4.36 -18.16 -6.55
CA ASP A 365 -5.28 -17.70 -7.61
C ASP A 365 -6.66 -18.34 -7.50
N TYR A 366 -6.70 -19.66 -7.21
CA TYR A 366 -7.96 -20.37 -6.98
C TYR A 366 -8.69 -19.87 -5.72
N ILE A 367 -7.95 -19.64 -4.63
CA ILE A 367 -8.53 -19.12 -3.39
C ILE A 367 -9.09 -17.71 -3.60
N GLU A 368 -8.36 -16.82 -4.27
CA GLU A 368 -8.80 -15.45 -4.56
C GLU A 368 -10.07 -15.43 -5.41
N GLU A 369 -10.22 -16.34 -6.38
CA GLU A 369 -11.48 -16.47 -7.16
C GLU A 369 -12.67 -16.82 -6.28
N ILE A 370 -12.48 -17.75 -5.34
CA ILE A 370 -13.50 -18.10 -4.37
C ILE A 370 -13.84 -16.90 -3.48
N GLU A 371 -12.82 -16.20 -2.95
CA GLU A 371 -13.05 -15.03 -2.08
C GLU A 371 -13.77 -13.90 -2.80
N ILE A 372 -13.38 -13.57 -4.03
CA ILE A 372 -14.07 -12.57 -4.85
C ILE A 372 -15.55 -12.93 -5.03
N SER A 373 -15.85 -14.21 -5.30
CA SER A 373 -17.23 -14.68 -5.47
C SER A 373 -18.03 -14.60 -4.17
N LYS A 374 -17.43 -14.99 -3.04
CA LYS A 374 -18.05 -14.92 -1.71
C LYS A 374 -18.32 -13.48 -1.29
N VAL A 375 -17.38 -12.55 -1.54
CA VAL A 375 -17.55 -11.13 -1.21
C VAL A 375 -18.73 -10.53 -1.97
N LYS A 376 -18.90 -10.86 -3.24
CA LYS A 376 -20.08 -10.42 -4.01
C LYS A 376 -21.39 -10.87 -3.37
N LEU A 377 -21.49 -12.13 -2.96
CA LEU A 377 -22.69 -12.66 -2.27
C LEU A 377 -22.85 -12.03 -0.88
N LEU A 378 -21.77 -11.85 -0.14
CA LEU A 378 -21.82 -11.18 1.15
C LEU A 378 -22.39 -9.75 1.02
N ARG A 379 -21.89 -8.95 0.08
CA ARG A 379 -22.37 -7.58 -0.13
C ARG A 379 -23.87 -7.50 -0.43
N LEU A 380 -24.42 -8.46 -1.20
CA LEU A 380 -25.86 -8.54 -1.42
C LEU A 380 -26.63 -8.80 -0.11
N LYS A 381 -26.14 -9.74 0.71
CA LYS A 381 -26.71 -10.05 2.02
C LYS A 381 -26.64 -8.84 2.97
N LEU A 382 -25.48 -8.17 3.03
CA LEU A 382 -25.27 -7.01 3.88
C LEU A 382 -26.21 -5.85 3.50
N ARG A 383 -26.42 -5.60 2.20
CA ARG A 383 -27.36 -4.60 1.72
C ARG A 383 -28.81 -4.93 2.16
N SER A 384 -29.23 -6.18 2.06
CA SER A 384 -30.56 -6.61 2.57
C SER A 384 -30.71 -6.36 4.07
N LEU A 385 -29.69 -6.70 4.86
CA LEU A 385 -29.73 -6.50 6.31
C LEU A 385 -29.81 -5.02 6.71
N LEU A 386 -29.12 -4.13 6.00
CA LEU A 386 -29.22 -2.69 6.23
C LEU A 386 -30.60 -2.13 5.84
N ASN A 387 -31.19 -2.57 4.71
CA ASN A 387 -32.52 -2.18 4.32
C ASN A 387 -33.61 -2.62 5.34
N GLU A 388 -33.33 -3.71 6.06
CA GLU A 388 -34.18 -4.23 7.13
C GLU A 388 -33.85 -3.64 8.51
N ASN A 389 -32.90 -2.68 8.61
CA ASN A 389 -32.38 -2.08 9.83
C ASN A 389 -31.79 -3.10 10.85
N LYS A 390 -31.26 -4.23 10.36
CA LYS A 390 -30.70 -5.32 11.18
C LYS A 390 -29.21 -5.11 11.43
N PHE A 391 -28.82 -4.01 12.06
CA PHE A 391 -27.42 -3.59 12.25
C PHE A 391 -26.58 -4.58 13.05
N GLU A 392 -27.11 -5.20 14.09
CA GLU A 392 -26.40 -6.20 14.86
C GLU A 392 -26.09 -7.45 14.03
N LEU A 393 -27.10 -7.93 13.28
CA LEU A 393 -26.93 -9.07 12.39
C LEU A 393 -25.96 -8.76 11.23
N PHE A 394 -25.99 -7.52 10.72
CA PHE A 394 -25.01 -7.02 9.75
C PHE A 394 -23.59 -7.17 10.29
N ARG A 395 -23.31 -6.64 11.49
CA ARG A 395 -22.00 -6.70 12.12
C ARG A 395 -21.53 -8.13 12.38
N ASN A 396 -22.42 -8.97 12.95
CA ASN A 396 -22.12 -10.38 13.20
C ASN A 396 -21.84 -11.12 11.89
N THR A 397 -22.58 -10.84 10.82
CA THR A 397 -22.37 -11.46 9.50
C THR A 397 -20.97 -11.11 8.94
N ILE A 398 -20.50 -9.87 9.08
CA ILE A 398 -19.15 -9.48 8.69
C ILE A 398 -18.11 -10.22 9.55
N ASN A 399 -18.27 -10.19 10.86
CA ASN A 399 -17.31 -10.80 11.80
C ASN A 399 -17.15 -12.31 11.54
N ASP A 400 -18.27 -13.02 11.36
CA ASP A 400 -18.25 -14.46 11.07
C ASP A 400 -17.63 -14.74 9.69
N PHE A 401 -17.92 -13.91 8.69
CA PHE A 401 -17.33 -14.04 7.38
C PHE A 401 -15.80 -13.86 7.42
N VAL A 402 -15.31 -12.79 8.06
CA VAL A 402 -13.88 -12.53 8.18
C VAL A 402 -13.19 -13.65 8.96
N ARG A 403 -13.75 -14.09 10.09
CA ARG A 403 -13.20 -15.17 10.91
C ARG A 403 -13.07 -16.48 10.11
N ASN A 404 -14.16 -16.95 9.57
CA ASN A 404 -14.19 -18.25 8.88
C ASN A 404 -13.28 -18.28 7.63
N ASN A 405 -13.26 -17.18 6.86
CA ASN A 405 -12.40 -17.10 5.68
C ASN A 405 -10.93 -17.03 6.06
N PHE A 406 -10.60 -16.23 7.08
CA PHE A 406 -9.22 -16.07 7.50
C PHE A 406 -8.65 -17.35 8.12
N GLU A 407 -9.39 -18.06 8.96
CA GLU A 407 -8.99 -19.37 9.50
C GLU A 407 -8.70 -20.36 8.38
N ARG A 408 -9.54 -20.41 7.33
CA ARG A 408 -9.30 -21.25 6.16
C ARG A 408 -8.02 -20.85 5.43
N ILE A 409 -7.77 -19.56 5.21
CA ILE A 409 -6.57 -19.05 4.56
C ILE A 409 -5.32 -19.41 5.36
N LEU A 410 -5.36 -19.31 6.69
CA LEU A 410 -4.26 -19.70 7.57
C LEU A 410 -3.97 -21.19 7.51
N THR A 411 -5.01 -22.04 7.47
CA THR A 411 -4.84 -23.49 7.31
C THR A 411 -4.11 -23.80 6.01
N ILE A 412 -4.56 -23.22 4.89
CA ILE A 412 -3.93 -23.42 3.58
C ILE A 412 -2.49 -22.87 3.57
N ALA A 413 -2.25 -21.72 4.21
CA ALA A 413 -0.90 -21.15 4.29
C ALA A 413 0.08 -22.09 5.01
N ARG A 414 -0.34 -22.71 6.11
CA ARG A 414 0.48 -23.68 6.84
C ARG A 414 0.73 -24.96 6.02
N GLU A 415 -0.27 -25.46 5.30
CA GLU A 415 -0.11 -26.58 4.38
C GLU A 415 0.88 -26.24 3.26
N ILE A 416 0.79 -25.05 2.68
CA ILE A 416 1.76 -24.57 1.68
C ILE A 416 3.16 -24.50 2.27
N GLU A 417 3.33 -23.95 3.46
CA GLU A 417 4.63 -23.88 4.15
C GLU A 417 5.25 -25.29 4.26
N GLU A 418 4.49 -26.27 4.76
CA GLU A 418 4.96 -27.66 4.91
C GLU A 418 5.34 -28.29 3.56
N ILE A 419 4.50 -28.12 2.53
CA ILE A 419 4.76 -28.64 1.18
C ILE A 419 6.04 -28.02 0.61
N ILE A 420 6.23 -26.71 0.72
CA ILE A 420 7.41 -26.02 0.20
C ILE A 420 8.68 -26.45 0.93
N ILE A 421 8.61 -26.68 2.24
CA ILE A 421 9.73 -27.25 3.02
C ILE A 421 10.14 -28.60 2.45
N GLN A 422 9.17 -29.51 2.17
CA GLN A 422 9.50 -30.84 1.62
C GLN A 422 10.04 -30.73 0.19
N LEU A 423 9.45 -29.88 -0.65
CA LEU A 423 9.93 -29.67 -2.01
C LEU A 423 11.36 -29.10 -2.04
N ASN A 424 11.71 -28.19 -1.14
CA ASN A 424 13.08 -27.66 -1.03
C ASN A 424 14.12 -28.73 -0.65
N LYS A 425 13.73 -29.83 0.00
CA LYS A 425 14.65 -30.94 0.33
C LYS A 425 15.01 -31.81 -0.89
N ILE A 426 14.10 -31.91 -1.86
CA ILE A 426 14.26 -32.77 -3.03
C ILE A 426 14.65 -32.04 -4.30
N LEU A 427 14.38 -30.72 -4.39
CA LEU A 427 14.77 -29.90 -5.53
C LEU A 427 16.27 -29.69 -5.60
N PRO A 428 16.87 -29.62 -6.81
CA PRO A 428 18.28 -29.33 -6.97
C PRO A 428 18.65 -28.00 -6.32
N LYS A 429 19.74 -28.00 -5.53
CA LYS A 429 20.26 -26.79 -4.90
C LYS A 429 21.07 -26.00 -5.90
N TYR A 430 20.52 -24.93 -6.43
CA TYR A 430 21.24 -23.97 -7.26
C TYR A 430 21.75 -22.82 -6.38
N TYR A 431 23.05 -22.51 -6.52
CA TYR A 431 23.59 -21.30 -5.91
C TYR A 431 23.04 -20.06 -6.62
N ASN A 432 22.54 -19.11 -5.83
CA ASN A 432 22.27 -17.76 -6.29
C ASN A 432 22.53 -16.76 -5.16
N LEU A 433 22.93 -15.54 -5.50
CA LEU A 433 23.26 -14.48 -4.54
C LEU A 433 22.07 -14.11 -3.65
N ARG A 434 20.84 -14.11 -4.20
CA ARG A 434 19.62 -13.83 -3.45
C ARG A 434 19.39 -14.85 -2.33
N LYS A 435 19.72 -16.12 -2.58
CA LYS A 435 19.64 -17.17 -1.54
C LYS A 435 20.49 -16.84 -0.33
N ASP A 436 21.74 -16.42 -0.53
CA ASP A 436 22.63 -16.08 0.59
C ASP A 436 22.10 -14.87 1.37
N ILE A 437 21.55 -13.89 0.67
CA ILE A 437 20.92 -12.72 1.31
C ILE A 437 19.69 -13.12 2.11
N ILE A 438 18.82 -13.98 1.58
CA ILE A 438 17.64 -14.49 2.28
C ILE A 438 18.03 -15.27 3.53
N LEU A 439 19.03 -16.16 3.43
CA LEU A 439 19.52 -16.92 4.58
C LEU A 439 20.06 -15.99 5.66
N LYS A 440 20.88 -15.00 5.27
CA LYS A 440 21.43 -14.02 6.20
C LYS A 440 20.32 -13.17 6.86
N ALA A 441 19.36 -12.65 6.08
CA ALA A 441 18.24 -11.87 6.62
C ALA A 441 17.36 -12.73 7.55
N SER A 442 17.19 -14.00 7.25
CA SER A 442 16.44 -14.95 8.10
C SER A 442 17.17 -15.26 9.40
N GLU A 443 18.50 -15.41 9.36
CA GLU A 443 19.33 -15.55 10.56
C GLU A 443 19.25 -14.30 11.44
N GLU A 444 19.37 -13.10 10.87
CA GLU A 444 19.22 -11.82 11.58
C GLU A 444 17.84 -11.68 12.27
N ALA A 445 16.80 -12.27 11.69
CA ALA A 445 15.45 -12.26 12.23
C ALA A 445 15.13 -13.46 13.13
N ASN A 446 16.06 -14.39 13.33
CA ASN A 446 15.81 -15.69 13.99
C ASN A 446 14.71 -16.53 13.31
N LEU A 447 14.50 -16.37 12.01
CA LEU A 447 13.53 -17.15 11.24
C LEU A 447 14.10 -18.54 10.90
N PRO A 448 13.48 -19.64 11.34
CA PRO A 448 13.95 -20.99 11.03
C PRO A 448 13.64 -21.33 9.56
N LEU A 449 14.68 -21.42 8.74
CA LEU A 449 14.64 -21.99 7.40
C LEU A 449 15.36 -23.35 7.36
N PRO A 450 14.95 -24.31 6.49
CA PRO A 450 15.56 -25.63 6.40
C PRO A 450 16.96 -25.64 5.81
#